data_6be41a2bc351859045e2e229df0787a3
#
_entry.id   6be41a2bc351859045e2e229df0787a3
#
_cell.length_a   1.000
_cell.length_b   1.000
_cell.length_c   1.000
_cell.angle_alpha   90.00
_cell.angle_beta   90.00
_cell.angle_gamma   90.00
#
_symmetry.space_group_name_H-M   'P 1'
#
loop_
_entity.id
_entity.type
_entity.pdbx_description
1 polymer ?
#
loop_
_entity_poly.entity_id
_entity_poly.type
_entity_poly.pdbx_seq_one_letter_code
_entity_poly.pdbx_strand_id
1 'polypeptide(L)'
;FNTTQKVYYTETKSTFKTFGTENNATFAVEKENKSYTVDIEQKSKINQLLLSATPKGLLFSEWLKRNGYSDQLIKRYRESGWLEMLSKGVMYRTGDSLSAYAALSCYNRQLGKTFRVAAHSALELFGFNHYVPMGKPLLMVAHGKQRVPEWIRHDVFDRVIKPFSTDTFSEPQTATIVKYEVDLLVSTPEQAFLECLLLAPQQYSYMDLFYMMEQLTTLRPEMLQQLLE
;
A
#
# COMPACT_ATOMS: atom_id res chain seq x y z
N PHE A 1 21.01 10.37 -30.16
CA PHE A 1 21.37 11.79 -30.03
C PHE A 1 20.73 12.35 -28.78
N ASN A 2 21.52 12.48 -27.70
CA ASN A 2 21.09 13.10 -26.45
C ASN A 2 21.06 14.62 -26.63
N THR A 3 19.89 15.22 -26.67
CA THR A 3 19.75 16.67 -26.70
C THR A 3 19.49 17.18 -25.28
N THR A 4 20.50 17.79 -24.69
CA THR A 4 20.45 18.42 -23.36
C THR A 4 19.81 19.80 -23.46
N GLN A 5 18.70 20.02 -22.78
CA GLN A 5 18.02 21.31 -22.70
C GLN A 5 18.66 22.14 -21.58
N LYS A 6 19.27 23.30 -21.94
CA LYS A 6 19.86 24.24 -20.98
C LYS A 6 18.88 25.36 -20.67
N VAL A 7 18.59 25.57 -19.40
CA VAL A 7 17.78 26.68 -18.91
C VAL A 7 18.68 27.64 -18.14
N TYR A 8 18.68 28.90 -18.50
CA TYR A 8 19.49 29.93 -17.86
C TYR A 8 18.61 30.86 -17.01
N TYR A 9 19.02 31.10 -15.77
CA TYR A 9 18.39 32.06 -14.87
C TYR A 9 19.26 33.32 -14.77
N THR A 10 18.67 34.50 -14.97
CA THR A 10 19.31 35.80 -14.69
C THR A 10 18.49 36.52 -13.62
N GLU A 11 19.14 37.00 -12.57
CA GLU A 11 18.51 37.60 -11.38
C GLU A 11 17.76 38.94 -11.60
N THR A 12 17.70 39.49 -12.79
CA THR A 12 17.11 40.83 -13.01
C THR A 12 15.80 40.86 -13.77
N LYS A 13 15.31 39.74 -14.31
CA LYS A 13 13.93 39.56 -14.84
C LYS A 13 13.63 38.08 -14.92
N SER A 14 12.51 37.67 -14.37
CA SER A 14 12.00 36.29 -14.40
C SER A 14 11.56 35.86 -15.81
N THR A 15 12.49 35.74 -16.70
CA THR A 15 12.26 35.21 -18.05
C THR A 15 13.11 33.96 -18.23
N PHE A 16 12.43 32.82 -18.24
CA PHE A 16 13.04 31.55 -18.58
C PHE A 16 13.26 31.52 -20.10
N LYS A 17 14.50 31.36 -20.55
CA LYS A 17 14.76 30.98 -21.92
C LYS A 17 15.16 29.53 -21.99
N THR A 18 14.33 28.73 -22.64
CA THR A 18 14.62 27.33 -22.97
C THR A 18 15.32 27.28 -24.32
N PHE A 19 16.50 26.68 -24.37
CA PHE A 19 17.21 26.37 -25.61
C PHE A 19 17.40 24.85 -25.69
N GLY A 20 16.86 24.25 -26.74
CA GLY A 20 17.08 22.84 -27.06
C GLY A 20 15.80 22.01 -27.15
N THR A 21 15.84 21.03 -28.03
CA THR A 21 14.76 20.10 -28.30
C THR A 21 15.04 18.76 -27.61
N GLU A 22 14.03 18.27 -26.94
CA GLU A 22 13.80 16.86 -26.49
C GLU A 22 14.75 16.22 -25.46
N ASN A 23 14.17 15.95 -24.31
CA ASN A 23 14.41 14.89 -23.32
C ASN A 23 15.48 14.98 -22.24
N ASN A 24 16.30 16.03 -22.12
CA ASN A 24 17.09 16.23 -20.90
C ASN A 24 17.26 17.74 -20.63
N ALA A 25 16.71 18.22 -19.52
CA ALA A 25 16.83 19.63 -19.13
C ALA A 25 17.99 19.81 -18.13
N THR A 26 19.04 20.53 -18.57
CA THR A 26 20.12 20.99 -17.69
C THR A 26 19.83 22.44 -17.31
N PHE A 27 19.76 22.73 -16.01
CA PHE A 27 19.63 24.13 -15.54
C PHE A 27 21.01 24.71 -15.26
N ALA A 28 21.33 25.82 -15.90
CA ALA A 28 22.54 26.58 -15.58
C ALA A 28 22.14 27.86 -14.84
N VAL A 29 22.71 28.06 -13.67
CA VAL A 29 22.58 29.31 -12.90
C VAL A 29 23.90 30.04 -13.00
N GLU A 30 23.88 31.24 -13.59
CA GLU A 30 25.05 32.13 -13.72
C GLU A 30 25.04 33.09 -12.53
N LYS A 31 25.96 32.92 -11.61
CA LYS A 31 26.23 33.85 -10.52
C LYS A 31 27.72 34.15 -10.48
N GLU A 32 28.08 35.41 -10.58
CA GLU A 32 29.48 35.90 -10.51
C GLU A 32 30.43 35.24 -11.49
N ASN A 33 30.11 35.23 -12.79
CA ASN A 33 30.98 34.67 -13.86
C ASN A 33 31.33 33.17 -13.71
N LYS A 34 30.61 32.41 -12.88
CA LYS A 34 30.70 30.97 -12.82
C LYS A 34 29.37 30.34 -13.26
N SER A 35 29.38 29.62 -14.37
CA SER A 35 28.22 28.84 -14.78
C SER A 35 28.21 27.51 -13.99
N TYR A 36 27.11 27.24 -13.29
CA TYR A 36 26.87 25.97 -12.64
C TYR A 36 25.87 25.17 -13.48
N THR A 37 26.30 24.05 -14.02
CA THR A 37 25.39 23.10 -14.66
C THR A 37 24.89 22.16 -13.60
N VAL A 38 23.59 22.16 -13.33
CA VAL A 38 22.93 21.18 -12.44
C VAL A 38 22.39 20.07 -13.33
N ASP A 39 23.06 18.93 -13.30
CA ASP A 39 22.54 17.72 -13.95
C ASP A 39 21.29 17.21 -13.20
N ILE A 40 20.14 17.27 -13.87
CA ILE A 40 18.86 16.77 -13.34
C ILE A 40 18.81 15.23 -13.31
N GLU A 41 19.79 14.55 -13.86
CA GLU A 41 19.84 13.08 -13.87
C GLU A 41 20.06 12.45 -12.49
N GLN A 42 20.55 13.18 -11.49
CA GLN A 42 20.56 12.72 -10.10
C GLN A 42 19.34 13.26 -9.35
N LYS A 43 18.14 12.70 -9.60
CA LYS A 43 17.04 12.86 -8.65
C LYS A 43 17.57 12.52 -7.27
N SER A 44 17.49 13.45 -6.32
CA SER A 44 17.96 13.19 -4.96
C SER A 44 17.33 11.90 -4.45
N LYS A 45 18.03 11.13 -3.63
CA LYS A 45 17.52 9.85 -3.09
C LYS A 45 16.14 10.00 -2.45
N ILE A 46 15.84 11.16 -1.86
CA ILE A 46 14.51 11.43 -1.31
C ILE A 46 13.46 11.53 -2.43
N ASN A 47 13.75 12.20 -3.54
CA ASN A 47 12.81 12.28 -4.65
C ASN A 47 12.54 10.91 -5.28
N GLN A 48 13.57 10.08 -5.41
CA GLN A 48 13.43 8.70 -5.88
C GLN A 48 12.53 7.89 -4.92
N LEU A 49 12.74 8.04 -3.60
CA LEU A 49 11.91 7.39 -2.60
C LEU A 49 10.45 7.84 -2.70
N LEU A 50 10.20 9.14 -2.73
CA LEU A 50 8.84 9.70 -2.77
C LEU A 50 8.07 9.33 -4.05
N LEU A 51 8.78 9.19 -5.18
CA LEU A 51 8.19 8.75 -6.45
C LEU A 51 7.90 7.24 -6.47
N SER A 52 8.74 6.43 -5.83
CA SER A 52 8.57 4.97 -5.77
C SER A 52 7.64 4.51 -4.65
N ALA A 53 7.39 5.37 -3.66
CA ALA A 53 6.52 5.05 -2.55
C ALA A 53 5.06 4.96 -3.00
N THR A 54 4.37 3.92 -2.56
CA THR A 54 2.93 3.79 -2.78
C THR A 54 2.20 4.94 -2.08
N PRO A 55 1.36 5.71 -2.79
CA PRO A 55 0.55 6.77 -2.16
C PRO A 55 -0.29 6.20 -1.00
N LYS A 56 -0.38 6.94 0.11
CA LYS A 56 -1.13 6.54 1.32
C LYS A 56 -0.69 5.21 1.95
N GLY A 57 0.47 4.69 1.53
CA GLY A 57 1.02 3.41 1.98
C GLY A 57 2.11 3.58 3.04
N LEU A 58 2.69 2.45 3.44
CA LEU A 58 3.74 2.37 4.44
C LEU A 58 5.11 2.12 3.79
N LEU A 59 6.15 2.55 4.50
CA LEU A 59 7.55 2.30 4.20
C LEU A 59 8.19 1.56 5.38
N PHE A 60 8.74 0.39 5.10
CA PHE A 60 9.38 -0.44 6.12
C PHE A 60 10.89 -0.24 6.10
N SER A 61 11.50 0.02 7.25
CA SER A 61 12.94 0.28 7.38
C SER A 61 13.80 -0.86 6.83
N GLU A 62 13.34 -2.11 6.97
CA GLU A 62 14.03 -3.28 6.42
C GLU A 62 14.08 -3.24 4.89
N TRP A 63 12.97 -2.88 4.25
CA TRP A 63 12.90 -2.71 2.80
C TRP A 63 13.74 -1.51 2.34
N LEU A 64 13.68 -0.39 3.06
CA LEU A 64 14.50 0.80 2.76
C LEU A 64 15.99 0.46 2.79
N LYS A 65 16.45 -0.27 3.80
CA LYS A 65 17.86 -0.70 3.91
C LYS A 65 18.27 -1.58 2.73
N ARG A 66 17.43 -2.54 2.35
CA ARG A 66 17.68 -3.39 1.16
C ARG A 66 17.76 -2.59 -0.14
N ASN A 67 17.09 -1.43 -0.20
CA ASN A 67 17.12 -0.51 -1.34
C ASN A 67 18.15 0.63 -1.21
N GLY A 68 19.15 0.47 -0.33
CA GLY A 68 20.30 1.38 -0.23
C GLY A 68 20.05 2.66 0.58
N TYR A 69 19.01 2.69 1.43
CA TYR A 69 18.77 3.78 2.37
C TYR A 69 19.36 3.42 3.74
N SER A 70 20.48 4.08 4.11
CA SER A 70 21.11 3.85 5.42
C SER A 70 20.25 4.37 6.58
N ASP A 71 20.49 3.83 7.80
CA ASP A 71 19.79 4.29 9.01
C ASP A 71 19.96 5.80 9.25
N GLN A 72 21.16 6.33 8.96
CA GLN A 72 21.44 7.77 9.07
C GLN A 72 20.62 8.59 8.09
N LEU A 73 20.44 8.10 6.85
CA LEU A 73 19.65 8.77 5.83
C LEU A 73 18.17 8.75 6.19
N ILE A 74 17.64 7.60 6.64
CA ILE A 74 16.28 7.45 7.12
C ILE A 74 16.02 8.39 8.31
N LYS A 75 16.95 8.46 9.28
CA LYS A 75 16.88 9.39 10.40
C LYS A 75 16.79 10.84 9.93
N ARG A 76 17.66 11.26 8.98
CA ARG A 76 17.64 12.60 8.40
C ARG A 76 16.30 12.93 7.73
N TYR A 77 15.70 11.98 6.99
CA TYR A 77 14.41 12.20 6.35
C TYR A 77 13.27 12.40 7.34
N ARG A 78 13.32 11.75 8.49
CA ARG A 78 12.40 11.98 9.59
C ARG A 78 12.61 13.34 10.26
N GLU A 79 13.86 13.69 10.56
CA GLU A 79 14.23 14.99 11.17
C GLU A 79 13.90 16.17 10.26
N SER A 80 14.00 15.97 8.94
CA SER A 80 13.62 16.98 7.92
C SER A 80 12.12 17.00 7.59
N GLY A 81 11.29 16.20 8.27
CA GLY A 81 9.84 16.20 8.09
C GLY A 81 9.34 15.56 6.79
N TRP A 82 10.15 14.79 6.07
CA TRP A 82 9.71 14.05 4.88
C TRP A 82 8.98 12.75 5.22
N LEU A 83 9.37 12.13 6.33
CA LEU A 83 8.79 10.87 6.80
C LEU A 83 8.35 11.01 8.26
N GLU A 84 7.22 10.44 8.57
CA GLU A 84 6.72 10.27 9.92
C GLU A 84 6.79 8.81 10.34
N MET A 85 7.02 8.56 11.63
CA MET A 85 7.09 7.21 12.20
C MET A 85 5.72 6.81 12.75
N LEU A 86 5.18 5.71 12.24
CA LEU A 86 3.96 5.10 12.76
C LEU A 86 4.26 4.18 13.96
N SER A 87 5.25 3.31 13.81
CA SER A 87 5.75 2.40 14.83
C SER A 87 7.21 2.08 14.57
N LYS A 88 7.87 1.31 15.44
CA LYS A 88 9.28 0.97 15.29
C LYS A 88 9.54 0.32 13.91
N GLY A 89 10.33 1.01 13.08
CA GLY A 89 10.70 0.53 11.74
C GLY A 89 9.62 0.68 10.68
N VAL A 90 8.51 1.34 10.98
CA VAL A 90 7.40 1.59 10.04
C VAL A 90 7.18 3.09 9.93
N MET A 91 7.20 3.60 8.71
CA MET A 91 7.11 5.02 8.40
C MET A 91 6.13 5.24 7.26
N TYR A 92 5.75 6.49 7.05
CA TYR A 92 4.92 6.94 5.94
C TYR A 92 5.32 8.37 5.52
N ARG A 93 4.84 8.82 4.38
CA ARG A 93 5.10 10.19 3.91
C ARG A 93 4.33 11.18 4.76
N THR A 94 5.01 12.21 5.21
CA THR A 94 4.37 13.32 5.95
C THR A 94 3.21 13.92 5.16
N GLY A 95 2.09 14.09 5.83
CA GLY A 95 0.86 14.62 5.23
C GLY A 95 -0.02 13.62 4.48
N ASP A 96 0.40 12.36 4.33
CA ASP A 96 -0.44 11.33 3.73
C ASP A 96 -1.55 10.88 4.69
N SER A 97 -2.79 10.80 4.21
CA SER A 97 -3.86 10.06 4.87
C SER A 97 -3.69 8.57 4.56
N LEU A 98 -3.45 7.74 5.59
CA LEU A 98 -3.11 6.33 5.38
C LEU A 98 -4.32 5.48 4.96
N SER A 99 -4.13 4.64 3.93
CA SER A 99 -5.09 3.64 3.51
C SER A 99 -4.69 2.25 4.02
N ALA A 100 -5.64 1.54 4.63
CA ALA A 100 -5.45 0.19 5.12
C ALA A 100 -5.08 -0.79 3.99
N TYR A 101 -5.68 -0.62 2.81
CA TYR A 101 -5.34 -1.44 1.63
C TYR A 101 -3.93 -1.17 1.14
N ALA A 102 -3.53 0.10 1.02
CA ALA A 102 -2.18 0.45 0.59
C ALA A 102 -1.13 -0.02 1.61
N ALA A 103 -1.42 0.11 2.90
CA ALA A 103 -0.56 -0.37 3.98
C ALA A 103 -0.34 -1.89 3.90
N LEU A 104 -1.42 -2.66 3.68
CA LEU A 104 -1.38 -4.12 3.54
C LEU A 104 -0.58 -4.54 2.31
N SER A 105 -0.83 -3.91 1.15
CA SER A 105 -0.07 -4.14 -0.08
C SER A 105 1.42 -3.86 0.10
N CYS A 106 1.76 -2.72 0.73
CA CYS A 106 3.15 -2.38 1.04
C CYS A 106 3.80 -3.42 1.96
N TYR A 107 3.11 -3.88 3.00
CA TYR A 107 3.60 -4.89 3.93
C TYR A 107 3.93 -6.19 3.22
N ASN A 108 3.01 -6.69 2.39
CA ASN A 108 3.22 -7.91 1.61
C ASN A 108 4.39 -7.74 0.62
N ARG A 109 4.36 -6.70 -0.20
CA ARG A 109 5.34 -6.47 -1.26
C ARG A 109 6.74 -6.20 -0.71
N GLN A 110 6.86 -5.35 0.30
CA GLN A 110 8.15 -4.92 0.82
C GLN A 110 8.82 -5.96 1.71
N LEU A 111 8.04 -6.75 2.46
CA LEU A 111 8.55 -7.73 3.42
C LEU A 111 8.28 -9.20 3.06
N GLY A 112 7.74 -9.47 1.85
CA GLY A 112 7.45 -10.82 1.40
C GLY A 112 6.41 -11.53 2.28
N LYS A 113 5.39 -10.79 2.73
CA LYS A 113 4.31 -11.34 3.55
C LYS A 113 3.12 -11.76 2.70
N THR A 114 2.25 -12.59 3.28
CA THR A 114 1.06 -13.13 2.59
C THR A 114 -0.22 -12.86 3.38
N PHE A 115 -0.30 -11.67 3.99
CA PHE A 115 -1.54 -11.20 4.58
C PHE A 115 -2.55 -10.92 3.48
N ARG A 116 -3.77 -11.40 3.64
CA ARG A 116 -4.80 -11.23 2.61
C ARG A 116 -6.05 -10.57 3.15
N VAL A 117 -6.72 -9.81 2.30
CA VAL A 117 -8.07 -9.35 2.56
C VAL A 117 -8.99 -10.57 2.57
N ALA A 118 -9.85 -10.70 3.58
CA ALA A 118 -10.53 -11.94 3.87
C ALA A 118 -11.96 -11.71 4.38
N ALA A 119 -12.72 -12.78 4.53
CA ALA A 119 -14.09 -12.76 5.04
C ALA A 119 -14.96 -11.74 4.30
N HIS A 120 -15.87 -11.02 5.00
CA HIS A 120 -16.77 -10.05 4.35
C HIS A 120 -16.04 -8.97 3.54
N SER A 121 -14.83 -8.57 3.98
CA SER A 121 -14.05 -7.55 3.26
C SER A 121 -13.55 -8.04 1.90
N ALA A 122 -13.29 -9.34 1.75
CA ALA A 122 -13.03 -9.94 0.45
C ALA A 122 -14.29 -9.99 -0.41
N LEU A 123 -15.44 -10.38 0.16
CA LEU A 123 -16.72 -10.39 -0.54
C LEU A 123 -17.09 -9.00 -1.06
N GLU A 124 -16.86 -7.93 -0.27
CA GLU A 124 -17.04 -6.54 -0.73
C GLU A 124 -16.22 -6.23 -1.99
N LEU A 125 -14.97 -6.68 -2.05
CA LEU A 125 -14.09 -6.44 -3.20
C LEU A 125 -14.59 -7.15 -4.47
N PHE A 126 -15.30 -8.27 -4.32
CA PHE A 126 -15.96 -8.98 -5.42
C PHE A 126 -17.36 -8.45 -5.74
N GLY A 127 -17.84 -7.40 -5.04
CA GLY A 127 -19.12 -6.76 -5.30
C GLY A 127 -20.28 -7.32 -4.48
N PHE A 128 -20.06 -8.23 -3.54
CA PHE A 128 -21.07 -8.75 -2.63
C PHE A 128 -21.19 -7.85 -1.40
N ASN A 129 -21.92 -6.74 -1.53
CA ASN A 129 -22.09 -5.75 -0.47
C ASN A 129 -23.35 -6.05 0.35
N HIS A 130 -23.19 -6.65 1.52
CA HIS A 130 -24.31 -6.84 2.46
C HIS A 130 -24.28 -5.82 3.61
N TYR A 131 -23.16 -5.19 3.85
CA TYR A 131 -22.94 -4.32 5.00
C TYR A 131 -22.86 -2.85 4.63
N VAL A 132 -23.75 -2.02 5.20
CA VAL A 132 -23.55 -0.57 5.25
C VAL A 132 -22.88 -0.28 6.60
N PRO A 133 -21.59 0.06 6.64
CA PRO A 133 -20.90 0.29 7.90
C PRO A 133 -21.45 1.53 8.60
N MET A 134 -21.89 1.37 9.84
CA MET A 134 -22.16 2.52 10.71
C MET A 134 -20.85 2.91 11.38
N GLY A 135 -20.15 3.91 10.80
CA GLY A 135 -18.85 4.37 11.28
C GLY A 135 -17.69 3.97 10.36
N LYS A 136 -16.49 3.85 10.97
CA LYS A 136 -15.26 3.47 10.24
C LYS A 136 -15.36 2.02 9.76
N PRO A 137 -15.23 1.75 8.43
CA PRO A 137 -15.39 0.39 7.92
C PRO A 137 -14.35 -0.58 8.48
N LEU A 138 -14.72 -1.84 8.64
CA LEU A 138 -13.78 -2.91 9.00
C LEU A 138 -13.02 -3.40 7.76
N LEU A 139 -11.77 -3.80 7.97
CA LEU A 139 -10.98 -4.57 7.03
C LEU A 139 -10.54 -5.88 7.70
N MET A 140 -11.17 -6.98 7.31
CA MET A 140 -10.81 -8.30 7.79
C MET A 140 -9.56 -8.80 7.08
N VAL A 141 -8.55 -9.20 7.85
CA VAL A 141 -7.25 -9.60 7.31
C VAL A 141 -6.85 -10.97 7.86
N ALA A 142 -6.75 -11.96 7.00
CA ALA A 142 -6.25 -13.27 7.35
C ALA A 142 -4.71 -13.30 7.27
N HIS A 143 -4.06 -13.89 8.29
CA HIS A 143 -2.59 -13.90 8.39
C HIS A 143 -1.97 -15.30 8.46
N GLY A 144 -2.78 -16.39 8.47
CA GLY A 144 -2.28 -17.75 8.64
C GLY A 144 -1.44 -17.88 9.92
N LYS A 145 -0.27 -18.52 9.81
CA LYS A 145 0.69 -18.69 10.92
C LYS A 145 1.63 -17.49 11.13
N GLN A 146 1.49 -16.41 10.36
CA GLN A 146 2.37 -15.26 10.47
C GLN A 146 2.04 -14.40 11.70
N ARG A 147 3.06 -13.84 12.32
CA ARG A 147 2.88 -12.92 13.45
C ARG A 147 2.23 -11.62 12.98
N VAL A 148 1.20 -11.19 13.69
CA VAL A 148 0.53 -9.91 13.46
C VAL A 148 1.45 -8.76 13.89
N PRO A 149 1.80 -7.82 13.00
CA PRO A 149 2.65 -6.69 13.33
C PRO A 149 1.88 -5.63 14.14
N GLU A 150 2.62 -4.86 14.92
CA GLU A 150 2.03 -3.83 15.81
C GLU A 150 1.30 -2.73 15.04
N TRP A 151 1.83 -2.30 13.90
CA TRP A 151 1.26 -1.20 13.11
C TRP A 151 -0.21 -1.42 12.71
N ILE A 152 -0.67 -2.66 12.59
CA ILE A 152 -2.06 -3.00 12.26
C ILE A 152 -3.07 -2.47 13.31
N ARG A 153 -2.63 -2.30 14.56
CA ARG A 153 -3.47 -1.90 15.68
C ARG A 153 -3.67 -0.38 15.80
N HIS A 154 -2.94 0.41 14.99
CA HIS A 154 -3.06 1.87 15.05
C HIS A 154 -4.34 2.34 14.35
N ASP A 155 -5.05 3.27 14.97
CA ASP A 155 -6.31 3.84 14.44
C ASP A 155 -6.07 5.04 13.50
N VAL A 156 -5.03 4.99 12.68
CA VAL A 156 -4.66 6.07 11.75
C VAL A 156 -5.13 5.81 10.31
N PHE A 157 -5.63 4.60 10.04
CA PHE A 157 -6.06 4.20 8.71
C PHE A 157 -7.51 4.60 8.42
N ASP A 158 -7.86 4.62 7.14
CA ASP A 158 -9.23 4.83 6.65
C ASP A 158 -10.22 3.71 7.08
N ARG A 159 -9.70 2.53 7.51
CA ARG A 159 -10.46 1.38 7.99
C ARG A 159 -9.88 0.84 9.29
N VAL A 160 -10.71 0.20 10.10
CA VAL A 160 -10.23 -0.58 11.26
C VAL A 160 -9.76 -1.93 10.77
N ILE A 161 -8.46 -2.21 10.90
CA ILE A 161 -7.90 -3.49 10.47
C ILE A 161 -8.11 -4.53 11.58
N LYS A 162 -8.80 -5.63 11.26
CA LYS A 162 -9.05 -6.73 12.20
C LYS A 162 -8.38 -8.01 11.70
N PRO A 163 -7.20 -8.36 12.24
CA PRO A 163 -6.50 -9.59 11.87
C PRO A 163 -7.14 -10.82 12.53
N PHE A 164 -7.15 -11.94 11.82
CA PHE A 164 -7.56 -13.25 12.36
C PHE A 164 -6.75 -14.38 11.73
N SER A 165 -6.64 -15.51 12.45
CA SER A 165 -5.96 -16.71 11.96
C SER A 165 -6.90 -17.58 11.13
N THR A 166 -6.34 -18.18 10.08
CA THR A 166 -7.04 -19.13 9.19
C THR A 166 -6.30 -20.46 9.09
N ASP A 167 -5.67 -20.88 10.19
CA ASP A 167 -4.88 -22.14 10.21
C ASP A 167 -5.74 -23.40 9.96
N THR A 168 -7.06 -23.27 9.98
CA THR A 168 -8.02 -24.33 9.65
C THR A 168 -7.93 -24.75 8.18
N PHE A 169 -7.59 -23.81 7.29
CA PHE A 169 -7.46 -24.09 5.86
C PHE A 169 -6.00 -24.40 5.53
N SER A 170 -5.74 -25.62 5.07
CA SER A 170 -4.38 -26.07 4.69
C SER A 170 -3.83 -25.31 3.50
N GLU A 171 -4.66 -25.10 2.48
CA GLU A 171 -4.32 -24.39 1.25
C GLU A 171 -5.39 -23.32 0.95
N PRO A 172 -5.17 -22.06 1.40
CA PRO A 172 -6.16 -21.01 1.19
C PRO A 172 -6.25 -20.62 -0.28
N GLN A 173 -7.45 -20.58 -0.83
CA GLN A 173 -7.72 -20.13 -2.18
C GLN A 173 -7.70 -18.60 -2.23
N THR A 174 -6.78 -18.05 -3.04
CA THR A 174 -6.54 -16.61 -3.13
C THR A 174 -6.54 -16.11 -4.56
N ALA A 175 -6.87 -14.84 -4.72
CA ALA A 175 -6.75 -14.09 -5.96
C ALA A 175 -5.98 -12.79 -5.73
N THR A 176 -5.38 -12.24 -6.77
CA THR A 176 -4.80 -10.89 -6.74
C THR A 176 -5.78 -9.95 -7.43
N ILE A 177 -6.17 -8.90 -6.73
CA ILE A 177 -7.07 -7.85 -7.24
C ILE A 177 -6.34 -6.52 -7.20
N VAL A 178 -6.40 -5.76 -8.30
CA VAL A 178 -5.96 -4.36 -8.33
C VAL A 178 -7.10 -3.47 -7.87
N LYS A 179 -6.92 -2.80 -6.76
CA LYS A 179 -7.90 -1.85 -6.20
C LYS A 179 -7.18 -0.62 -5.67
N TYR A 180 -7.70 0.57 -5.98
CA TYR A 180 -7.06 1.83 -5.56
C TYR A 180 -5.57 1.92 -5.91
N GLU A 181 -5.21 1.46 -7.11
CA GLU A 181 -3.84 1.46 -7.67
C GLU A 181 -2.83 0.58 -6.89
N VAL A 182 -3.32 -0.36 -6.09
CA VAL A 182 -2.48 -1.32 -5.37
C VAL A 182 -2.92 -2.76 -5.62
N ASP A 183 -1.94 -3.67 -5.67
CA ASP A 183 -2.19 -5.11 -5.74
C ASP A 183 -2.53 -5.63 -4.35
N LEU A 184 -3.67 -6.29 -4.23
CA LEU A 184 -4.15 -6.89 -3.00
C LEU A 184 -4.25 -8.40 -3.15
N LEU A 185 -3.68 -9.13 -2.21
CA LEU A 185 -3.96 -10.54 -2.04
C LEU A 185 -5.30 -10.68 -1.32
N VAL A 186 -6.24 -11.43 -1.90
CA VAL A 186 -7.63 -11.51 -1.46
C VAL A 186 -8.07 -12.98 -1.42
N SER A 187 -8.83 -13.40 -0.42
CA SER A 187 -9.50 -14.71 -0.42
C SER A 187 -10.53 -14.76 -1.54
N THR A 188 -10.64 -15.89 -2.26
CA THR A 188 -11.72 -16.07 -3.25
C THR A 188 -13.09 -15.98 -2.58
N PRO A 189 -14.20 -15.75 -3.31
CA PRO A 189 -15.53 -15.67 -2.70
C PRO A 189 -15.88 -16.91 -1.88
N GLU A 190 -15.53 -18.11 -2.37
CA GLU A 190 -15.75 -19.38 -1.68
C GLU A 190 -14.98 -19.44 -0.35
N GLN A 191 -13.68 -19.14 -0.41
CA GLN A 191 -12.82 -19.06 0.77
C GLN A 191 -13.33 -18.01 1.77
N ALA A 192 -13.67 -16.82 1.28
CA ALA A 192 -14.11 -15.70 2.10
C ALA A 192 -15.42 -16.02 2.84
N PHE A 193 -16.34 -16.73 2.22
CA PHE A 193 -17.58 -17.16 2.86
C PHE A 193 -17.32 -18.18 3.98
N LEU A 194 -16.45 -19.16 3.73
CA LEU A 194 -16.04 -20.14 4.78
C LEU A 194 -15.29 -19.44 5.93
N GLU A 195 -14.52 -18.40 5.65
CA GLU A 195 -13.90 -17.58 6.68
C GLU A 195 -14.92 -16.80 7.52
N CYS A 196 -16.02 -16.32 6.91
CA CYS A 196 -17.14 -15.75 7.67
C CYS A 196 -17.80 -16.78 8.59
N LEU A 197 -18.02 -18.01 8.12
CA LEU A 197 -18.53 -19.12 8.92
C LEU A 197 -17.60 -19.46 10.08
N LEU A 198 -16.29 -19.50 9.84
CA LEU A 198 -15.28 -19.75 10.89
C LEU A 198 -15.34 -18.70 12.02
N LEU A 199 -15.69 -17.46 11.68
CA LEU A 199 -15.76 -16.35 12.63
C LEU A 199 -17.13 -16.19 13.31
N ALA A 200 -18.10 -17.04 12.99
CA ALA A 200 -19.39 -17.10 13.67
C ALA A 200 -19.30 -17.89 14.99
N PRO A 201 -20.09 -17.57 16.01
CA PRO A 201 -21.03 -16.44 16.08
C PRO A 201 -20.39 -15.13 16.57
N GLN A 202 -19.06 -15.10 16.82
CA GLN A 202 -18.39 -13.99 17.51
C GLN A 202 -18.34 -12.70 16.67
N GLN A 203 -18.16 -12.84 15.35
CA GLN A 203 -18.03 -11.70 14.42
C GLN A 203 -19.29 -11.53 13.54
N TYR A 204 -19.95 -12.61 13.19
CA TYR A 204 -21.14 -12.65 12.34
C TYR A 204 -22.22 -13.47 13.01
N SER A 205 -23.47 -12.98 12.98
CA SER A 205 -24.61 -13.82 13.37
C SER A 205 -24.90 -14.86 12.27
N TYR A 206 -25.53 -15.97 12.62
CA TYR A 206 -25.96 -16.94 11.60
C TYR A 206 -27.01 -16.39 10.63
N MET A 207 -27.76 -15.36 11.04
CA MET A 207 -28.71 -14.68 10.17
C MET A 207 -27.96 -13.82 9.14
N ASP A 208 -26.89 -13.11 9.55
CA ASP A 208 -26.05 -12.35 8.59
C ASP A 208 -25.44 -13.29 7.57
N LEU A 209 -24.94 -14.46 8.00
CA LEU A 209 -24.38 -15.47 7.09
C LEU A 209 -25.42 -16.03 6.12
N PHE A 210 -26.64 -16.22 6.58
CA PHE A 210 -27.76 -16.64 5.71
C PHE A 210 -28.01 -15.60 4.61
N TYR A 211 -28.12 -14.33 4.96
CA TYR A 211 -28.29 -13.25 3.98
C TYR A 211 -27.09 -13.08 3.03
N MET A 212 -25.86 -13.27 3.53
CA MET A 212 -24.67 -13.29 2.68
C MET A 212 -24.76 -14.44 1.66
N MET A 213 -25.15 -15.64 2.10
CA MET A 213 -25.26 -16.81 1.24
C MET A 213 -26.29 -16.62 0.13
N GLU A 214 -27.43 -15.98 0.40
CA GLU A 214 -28.45 -15.68 -0.61
C GLU A 214 -27.93 -14.78 -1.75
N GLN A 215 -26.95 -13.92 -1.46
CA GLN A 215 -26.33 -13.06 -2.46
C GLN A 215 -25.22 -13.76 -3.26
N LEU A 216 -24.64 -14.83 -2.74
CA LEU A 216 -23.51 -15.56 -3.33
C LEU A 216 -23.98 -16.57 -4.39
N THR A 217 -24.72 -16.11 -5.38
CA THR A 217 -25.31 -16.97 -6.45
C THR A 217 -24.28 -17.55 -7.43
N THR A 218 -23.03 -17.06 -7.39
CA THR A 218 -21.96 -17.44 -8.34
C THR A 218 -20.87 -18.30 -7.71
N LEU A 219 -21.07 -18.82 -6.48
CA LEU A 219 -20.12 -19.72 -5.85
C LEU A 219 -19.99 -21.02 -6.65
N ARG A 220 -18.79 -21.53 -6.73
CA ARG A 220 -18.46 -22.80 -7.43
C ARG A 220 -18.47 -23.94 -6.41
N PRO A 221 -19.39 -24.90 -6.53
CA PRO A 221 -19.52 -26.01 -5.57
C PRO A 221 -18.25 -26.84 -5.46
N GLU A 222 -17.55 -27.06 -6.59
CA GLU A 222 -16.31 -27.85 -6.60
C GLU A 222 -15.19 -27.19 -5.77
N MET A 223 -15.11 -25.85 -5.83
CA MET A 223 -14.13 -25.09 -5.06
C MET A 223 -14.46 -25.11 -3.56
N LEU A 224 -15.76 -25.07 -3.20
CA LEU A 224 -16.19 -25.22 -1.82
C LEU A 224 -15.85 -26.62 -1.28
N GLN A 225 -16.10 -27.67 -2.08
CA GLN A 225 -15.79 -29.03 -1.71
C GLN A 225 -14.30 -29.22 -1.42
N GLN A 226 -13.42 -28.69 -2.28
CA GLN A 226 -11.96 -28.74 -2.09
C GLN A 226 -11.50 -28.05 -0.81
N LEU A 227 -12.19 -26.99 -0.36
CA LEU A 227 -11.85 -26.27 0.85
C LEU A 227 -12.31 -26.97 2.11
N LEU A 228 -13.26 -27.92 2.00
CA LEU A 228 -13.84 -28.68 3.11
C LEU A 228 -13.14 -30.03 3.31
N GLU A 229 -12.35 -30.50 2.37
CA GLU A 229 -11.52 -31.73 2.44
C GLU A 229 -10.17 -31.45 3.10
#